data_559815d0483ed2fda1d6ee9a6299ac67
#
_entry.id   559815d0483ed2fda1d6ee9a6299ac67
#
_cell.length_a   1.000
_cell.length_b   1.000
_cell.length_c   1.000
_cell.angle_alpha   90.00
_cell.angle_beta   90.00
_cell.angle_gamma   90.00
#
_symmetry.space_group_name_H-M   'P 1'
#
loop_
_entity.id
_entity.type
_entity.pdbx_description
1 polymer ?
#
loop_
_entity_poly.entity_id
_entity_poly.type
_entity_poly.pdbx_seq_one_letter_code
_entity_poly.pdbx_strand_id
1 'polypeptide(L)'
;MQNHIKIYLDAINSLSQREDRSLPVKDLLIWEDKLKKLTCYYAPFEHVNQQAEIIIVGITPGRTQMNRALNALKHSMGHTHDINQTTDTAFKTVKRLASLSGSMRPRIIAMLNRLGYAKLLGIKCCSTLWTEDNHLVHFCSVLKYPVFVTDTDYCGQPKLFNTSKLVRLLFEGFVHDMKTINPEAVIVPLGERVADILTTLHQNGHIHHKLTTFKNKVIAPPHPSGANAESIALLLREDYPTLINYQNEMYKQYLLKQSWLKKKNGKAQPKEHYKKMRAARWHTMLHVRKAYNL
;
A
#
# COMPACT_ATOMS: atom_id res chain seq x y z
N MET A 1 1.85 14.09 -17.98
CA MET A 1 2.05 14.52 -16.60
C MET A 1 1.54 15.94 -16.34
N GLN A 2 2.04 16.96 -17.02
CA GLN A 2 1.71 18.37 -16.76
C GLN A 2 0.23 18.78 -16.93
N ASN A 3 -0.57 18.03 -17.72
CA ASN A 3 -1.95 18.43 -18.00
C ASN A 3 -2.94 18.17 -16.83
N HIS A 4 -2.73 17.14 -16.01
CA HIS A 4 -3.62 16.85 -14.88
C HIS A 4 -3.47 17.87 -13.75
N ILE A 5 -2.25 18.24 -13.40
CA ILE A 5 -2.01 19.21 -12.32
C ILE A 5 -2.60 20.57 -12.65
N LYS A 6 -2.58 21.02 -13.93
CA LYS A 6 -3.13 22.32 -14.35
C LYS A 6 -4.60 22.49 -13.97
N ILE A 7 -5.37 21.40 -14.06
CA ILE A 7 -6.81 21.40 -13.73
C ILE A 7 -7.03 21.64 -12.22
N TYR A 8 -6.11 21.16 -11.36
CA TYR A 8 -6.29 21.18 -9.91
C TYR A 8 -5.42 22.23 -9.20
N LEU A 9 -4.67 23.04 -9.96
CA LEU A 9 -3.70 23.96 -9.38
C LEU A 9 -4.33 25.00 -8.46
N ASP A 10 -5.41 25.64 -8.92
CA ASP A 10 -6.10 26.66 -8.14
C ASP A 10 -6.67 26.08 -6.86
N ALA A 11 -7.23 24.86 -6.95
CA ALA A 11 -7.71 24.13 -5.79
C ALA A 11 -6.55 23.81 -4.81
N ILE A 12 -5.37 23.43 -5.32
CA ILE A 12 -4.20 23.14 -4.49
C ILE A 12 -3.68 24.41 -3.81
N ASN A 13 -3.59 25.50 -4.54
CA ASN A 13 -3.10 26.78 -4.02
C ASN A 13 -4.02 27.35 -2.94
N SER A 14 -5.34 27.18 -3.10
CA SER A 14 -6.34 27.64 -2.13
C SER A 14 -6.42 26.78 -0.86
N LEU A 15 -5.76 25.60 -0.81
CA LEU A 15 -5.76 24.76 0.37
C LEU A 15 -5.12 25.49 1.55
N SER A 16 -5.82 25.61 2.67
CA SER A 16 -5.18 25.79 3.98
C SER A 16 -4.34 24.57 4.33
N GLN A 17 -3.41 24.69 5.27
CA GLN A 17 -2.72 23.48 5.78
C GLN A 17 -3.75 22.47 6.27
N ARG A 18 -3.73 21.28 5.70
CA ARG A 18 -4.73 20.26 5.99
C ARG A 18 -4.24 19.30 7.05
N GLU A 19 -5.10 19.06 8.02
CA GLU A 19 -4.89 17.98 8.97
C GLU A 19 -5.06 16.62 8.27
N ASP A 20 -4.34 15.60 8.74
CA ASP A 20 -4.37 14.23 8.18
C ASP A 20 -5.77 13.59 8.11
N ARG A 21 -6.74 14.11 8.88
CA ARG A 21 -8.12 13.60 8.96
C ARG A 21 -9.14 14.43 8.19
N SER A 22 -8.74 15.56 7.61
CA SER A 22 -9.68 16.41 6.86
C SER A 22 -10.20 15.68 5.60
N LEU A 23 -11.47 15.91 5.26
CA LEU A 23 -12.05 15.42 4.01
C LEU A 23 -11.39 16.09 2.79
N PRO A 24 -11.30 15.37 1.65
CA PRO A 24 -10.85 15.98 0.39
C PRO A 24 -11.71 17.18 0.01
N VAL A 25 -11.10 18.22 -0.56
CA VAL A 25 -11.84 19.36 -1.11
C VAL A 25 -12.58 18.90 -2.36
N LYS A 26 -13.83 19.33 -2.53
CA LYS A 26 -14.67 19.00 -3.68
C LYS A 26 -14.00 19.34 -5.03
N ASP A 27 -13.23 20.41 -5.06
CA ASP A 27 -12.50 20.87 -6.25
C ASP A 27 -11.36 19.95 -6.69
N LEU A 28 -10.96 18.98 -5.84
CA LEU A 28 -10.02 17.92 -6.19
C LEU A 28 -10.72 16.63 -6.67
N LEU A 29 -12.06 16.63 -6.79
CA LEU A 29 -12.82 15.46 -7.22
C LEU A 29 -12.55 15.16 -8.70
N ILE A 30 -12.05 13.95 -9.01
CA ILE A 30 -11.87 13.46 -10.38
C ILE A 30 -13.19 12.88 -10.89
N TRP A 31 -13.80 12.01 -10.10
CA TRP A 31 -15.12 11.43 -10.41
C TRP A 31 -15.81 10.85 -9.16
N GLU A 32 -17.12 10.67 -9.28
CA GLU A 32 -17.99 10.06 -8.30
C GLU A 32 -18.81 8.93 -8.94
N ASP A 33 -19.07 7.87 -8.19
CA ASP A 33 -20.08 6.84 -8.47
C ASP A 33 -21.05 6.78 -7.29
N LYS A 34 -22.19 7.47 -7.43
CA LYS A 34 -23.20 7.56 -6.36
C LYS A 34 -23.81 6.20 -5.99
N LEU A 35 -24.00 5.30 -6.98
CA LEU A 35 -24.57 3.97 -6.74
C LEU A 35 -23.67 3.10 -5.89
N LYS A 36 -22.36 3.12 -6.17
CA LYS A 36 -21.34 2.36 -5.42
C LYS A 36 -20.73 3.15 -4.28
N LYS A 37 -21.16 4.39 -4.07
CA LYS A 37 -20.64 5.32 -3.04
C LYS A 37 -19.12 5.50 -3.15
N LEU A 38 -18.60 5.50 -4.39
CA LEU A 38 -17.18 5.66 -4.66
C LEU A 38 -16.88 7.08 -5.07
N THR A 39 -15.79 7.63 -4.55
CA THR A 39 -15.21 8.90 -4.99
C THR A 39 -13.72 8.73 -5.26
N CYS A 40 -13.21 9.44 -6.26
CA CYS A 40 -11.79 9.50 -6.58
C CYS A 40 -11.34 10.95 -6.60
N TYR A 41 -10.28 11.27 -5.88
CA TYR A 41 -9.73 12.61 -5.76
C TYR A 41 -8.34 12.70 -6.32
N TYR A 42 -7.99 13.87 -6.83
CA TYR A 42 -6.64 14.17 -7.27
C TYR A 42 -5.67 14.25 -6.07
N ALA A 43 -4.51 13.69 -6.27
CA ALA A 43 -3.32 13.93 -5.45
C ALA A 43 -2.07 13.67 -6.30
N PRO A 44 -0.97 14.41 -6.10
CA PRO A 44 0.19 14.43 -7.00
C PRO A 44 1.09 13.19 -6.87
N PHE A 45 0.63 12.05 -7.40
CA PHE A 45 1.35 10.76 -7.43
C PHE A 45 1.83 10.37 -8.82
N GLU A 46 1.98 11.33 -9.75
CA GLU A 46 2.31 11.08 -11.16
C GLU A 46 3.74 10.65 -11.41
N HIS A 47 4.70 11.03 -10.56
CA HIS A 47 6.11 10.69 -10.80
C HIS A 47 6.32 9.18 -10.94
N VAL A 48 7.01 8.76 -12.00
CA VAL A 48 7.38 7.37 -12.27
C VAL A 48 8.89 7.25 -12.26
N ASN A 49 9.42 6.44 -11.36
CA ASN A 49 10.84 6.09 -11.37
C ASN A 49 11.06 4.94 -12.36
N GLN A 50 11.49 5.28 -13.58
CA GLN A 50 11.69 4.31 -14.66
C GLN A 50 12.88 3.37 -14.41
N GLN A 51 13.86 3.79 -13.59
CA GLN A 51 15.07 3.03 -13.29
C GLN A 51 14.95 2.19 -12.01
N ALA A 52 13.75 2.10 -11.44
CA ALA A 52 13.56 1.35 -10.21
C ALA A 52 13.96 -0.12 -10.37
N GLU A 53 14.60 -0.67 -9.35
CA GLU A 53 14.91 -2.10 -9.20
C GLU A 53 13.84 -2.83 -8.38
N ILE A 54 13.11 -2.08 -7.52
CA ILE A 54 12.00 -2.59 -6.72
C ILE A 54 10.77 -1.68 -6.85
N ILE A 55 9.61 -2.29 -7.00
CA ILE A 55 8.32 -1.60 -7.10
C ILE A 55 7.44 -2.03 -5.92
N ILE A 56 7.12 -1.12 -5.00
CA ILE A 56 6.29 -1.41 -3.83
C ILE A 56 4.88 -0.92 -4.12
N VAL A 57 3.92 -1.87 -4.13
CA VAL A 57 2.58 -1.63 -4.65
C VAL A 57 1.53 -1.71 -3.53
N GLY A 58 0.82 -0.60 -3.28
CA GLY A 58 -0.40 -0.55 -2.48
C GLY A 58 -1.67 -0.68 -3.30
N ILE A 59 -2.84 -0.58 -2.65
CA ILE A 59 -4.13 -0.63 -3.36
C ILE A 59 -4.55 0.74 -3.91
N THR A 60 -4.51 1.76 -3.08
CA THR A 60 -4.76 3.18 -3.38
C THR A 60 -4.09 4.03 -2.31
N PRO A 61 -3.64 5.25 -2.60
CA PRO A 61 -3.21 6.17 -1.55
C PRO A 61 -4.37 6.44 -0.59
N GLY A 62 -4.15 6.28 0.70
CA GLY A 62 -5.14 6.65 1.72
C GLY A 62 -5.16 8.16 1.97
N ARG A 63 -6.13 8.62 2.76
CA ARG A 63 -6.34 10.03 3.11
C ARG A 63 -5.09 10.72 3.66
N THR A 64 -4.41 10.08 4.59
CA THR A 64 -3.15 10.61 5.16
C THR A 64 -2.09 10.84 4.07
N GLN A 65 -1.93 9.89 3.14
CA GLN A 65 -0.98 10.01 2.05
C GLN A 65 -1.38 11.13 1.07
N MET A 66 -2.67 11.22 0.74
CA MET A 66 -3.21 12.28 -0.10
C MET A 66 -2.92 13.66 0.49
N ASN A 67 -3.28 13.89 1.76
CA ASN A 67 -3.07 15.18 2.42
C ASN A 67 -1.58 15.55 2.49
N ARG A 68 -0.71 14.57 2.79
CA ARG A 68 0.74 14.79 2.77
C ARG A 68 1.28 15.13 1.40
N ALA A 69 0.77 14.50 0.35
CA ALA A 69 1.18 14.79 -1.02
C ALA A 69 0.78 16.21 -1.44
N LEU A 70 -0.46 16.61 -1.15
CA LEU A 70 -0.96 17.96 -1.42
C LEU A 70 -0.18 19.04 -0.66
N ASN A 71 0.05 18.84 0.65
CA ASN A 71 0.82 19.76 1.46
C ASN A 71 2.29 19.85 1.00
N ALA A 72 2.92 18.72 0.65
CA ALA A 72 4.28 18.69 0.15
C ALA A 72 4.42 19.40 -1.20
N LEU A 73 3.44 19.22 -2.10
CA LEU A 73 3.43 19.93 -3.38
C LEU A 73 3.29 21.44 -3.16
N LYS A 74 2.31 21.88 -2.38
CA LYS A 74 2.12 23.29 -2.05
C LYS A 74 3.40 23.91 -1.48
N HIS A 75 4.09 23.20 -0.60
CA HIS A 75 5.35 23.67 0.00
C HIS A 75 6.48 23.75 -1.05
N SER A 76 6.54 22.77 -1.96
CA SER A 76 7.57 22.74 -3.04
C SER A 76 7.35 23.81 -4.10
N MET A 77 6.11 24.27 -4.29
CA MET A 77 5.79 25.35 -5.23
C MET A 77 6.17 26.73 -4.65
N GLY A 78 6.32 26.85 -3.33
CA GLY A 78 6.63 28.10 -2.66
C GLY A 78 5.61 29.19 -2.94
N HIS A 79 6.08 30.42 -3.24
CA HIS A 79 5.24 31.55 -3.62
C HIS A 79 5.01 31.67 -5.14
N THR A 80 5.56 30.74 -5.94
CA THR A 80 5.38 30.72 -7.39
C THR A 80 4.14 29.98 -7.76
N HIS A 81 3.18 30.66 -8.37
CA HIS A 81 1.94 30.06 -8.91
C HIS A 81 2.15 29.44 -10.31
N ASP A 82 3.39 29.40 -10.79
CA ASP A 82 3.71 28.90 -12.14
C ASP A 82 4.00 27.41 -12.15
N ILE A 83 3.08 26.66 -12.75
CA ILE A 83 3.21 25.22 -13.02
C ILE A 83 4.46 24.87 -13.82
N ASN A 84 4.88 25.75 -14.73
CA ASN A 84 6.03 25.46 -15.60
C ASN A 84 7.33 25.40 -14.78
N GLN A 85 7.33 25.95 -13.56
CA GLN A 85 8.43 25.87 -12.61
C GLN A 85 8.32 24.63 -11.67
N THR A 86 7.20 23.93 -11.67
CA THR A 86 7.02 22.68 -10.91
C THR A 86 7.80 21.56 -11.60
N THR A 87 9.02 21.35 -11.19
CA THR A 87 9.95 20.41 -11.79
C THR A 87 9.59 18.96 -11.46
N ASP A 88 10.05 17.99 -12.29
CA ASP A 88 9.96 16.57 -11.98
C ASP A 88 10.55 16.24 -10.59
N THR A 89 11.55 17.00 -10.16
CA THR A 89 12.14 16.94 -8.81
C THR A 89 11.11 17.19 -7.70
N ALA A 90 10.19 18.16 -7.89
CA ALA A 90 9.13 18.41 -6.91
C ALA A 90 8.18 17.22 -6.80
N PHE A 91 7.72 16.65 -7.92
CA PHE A 91 6.87 15.45 -7.92
C PHE A 91 7.57 14.23 -7.33
N LYS A 92 8.85 14.03 -7.63
CA LYS A 92 9.67 12.98 -7.01
C LYS A 92 9.74 13.16 -5.50
N THR A 93 9.98 14.37 -5.02
CA THR A 93 10.04 14.70 -3.59
C THR A 93 8.69 14.46 -2.92
N VAL A 94 7.60 14.96 -3.50
CA VAL A 94 6.23 14.75 -3.02
C VAL A 94 5.94 13.26 -2.86
N LYS A 95 6.20 12.47 -3.90
CA LYS A 95 5.94 11.04 -3.90
C LYS A 95 6.76 10.32 -2.81
N ARG A 96 8.04 10.64 -2.68
CA ARG A 96 8.92 10.10 -1.63
C ARG A 96 8.41 10.41 -0.21
N LEU A 97 7.95 11.62 0.05
CA LEU A 97 7.45 12.05 1.36
C LEU A 97 6.10 11.42 1.71
N ALA A 98 5.17 11.37 0.73
CA ALA A 98 3.80 10.95 0.95
C ALA A 98 3.59 9.44 0.86
N SER A 99 4.32 8.72 -0.03
CA SER A 99 4.09 7.31 -0.26
C SER A 99 4.37 6.46 0.96
N LEU A 100 3.39 5.61 1.30
CA LEU A 100 3.49 4.64 2.40
C LEU A 100 3.95 5.27 3.71
N SER A 101 3.52 6.51 3.93
CA SER A 101 3.92 7.31 5.08
C SER A 101 3.17 6.93 6.36
N GLY A 102 3.63 7.46 7.51
CA GLY A 102 3.02 7.23 8.81
C GLY A 102 3.41 5.91 9.45
N SER A 103 2.53 5.34 10.26
CA SER A 103 2.78 4.13 11.06
C SER A 103 2.99 2.84 10.25
N MET A 104 2.71 2.86 8.94
CA MET A 104 2.93 1.72 8.05
C MET A 104 4.41 1.56 7.67
N ARG A 105 5.13 2.67 7.48
CA ARG A 105 6.51 2.66 6.98
C ARG A 105 7.47 1.78 7.80
N PRO A 106 7.54 1.87 9.13
CA PRO A 106 8.43 1.01 9.91
C PRO A 106 8.13 -0.49 9.72
N ARG A 107 6.85 -0.86 9.58
CA ARG A 107 6.45 -2.25 9.34
C ARG A 107 6.86 -2.73 7.95
N ILE A 108 6.71 -1.88 6.93
CA ILE A 108 7.17 -2.19 5.57
C ILE A 108 8.68 -2.42 5.57
N ILE A 109 9.46 -1.52 6.17
CA ILE A 109 10.91 -1.64 6.28
C ILE A 109 11.30 -2.97 6.94
N ALA A 110 10.70 -3.31 8.08
CA ALA A 110 10.97 -4.55 8.79
C ALA A 110 10.65 -5.79 7.92
N MET A 111 9.51 -5.79 7.22
CA MET A 111 9.13 -6.88 6.33
C MET A 111 10.09 -6.99 5.13
N LEU A 112 10.43 -5.89 4.48
CA LEU A 112 11.36 -5.89 3.34
C LEU A 112 12.75 -6.42 3.73
N ASN A 113 13.28 -5.99 4.88
CA ASN A 113 14.54 -6.50 5.40
C ASN A 113 14.45 -8.01 5.67
N ARG A 114 13.38 -8.47 6.32
CA ARG A 114 13.16 -9.88 6.64
C ARG A 114 13.04 -10.73 5.37
N LEU A 115 12.44 -10.21 4.32
CA LEU A 115 12.26 -10.87 3.03
C LEU A 115 13.51 -10.84 2.14
N GLY A 116 14.62 -10.24 2.62
CA GLY A 116 15.90 -10.25 1.94
C GLY A 116 16.09 -9.15 0.88
N TYR A 117 15.19 -8.20 0.77
CA TYR A 117 15.27 -7.13 -0.25
C TYR A 117 16.46 -6.20 -0.05
N ALA A 118 16.93 -5.99 1.19
CA ALA A 118 18.15 -5.22 1.42
C ALA A 118 19.37 -5.89 0.74
N LYS A 119 19.50 -7.22 0.88
CA LYS A 119 20.55 -8.01 0.22
C LYS A 119 20.39 -7.99 -1.31
N LEU A 120 19.16 -8.15 -1.80
CA LEU A 120 18.86 -8.13 -3.24
C LEU A 120 19.30 -6.82 -3.89
N LEU A 121 19.08 -5.69 -3.21
CA LEU A 121 19.38 -4.34 -3.71
C LEU A 121 20.81 -3.88 -3.37
N GLY A 122 21.62 -4.68 -2.67
CA GLY A 122 22.98 -4.30 -2.26
C GLY A 122 23.04 -3.17 -1.21
N ILE A 123 21.95 -2.92 -0.46
CA ILE A 123 21.86 -1.88 0.56
C ILE A 123 21.90 -2.45 1.98
N LYS A 124 22.30 -1.62 2.96
CA LYS A 124 22.37 -2.07 4.36
C LYS A 124 21.00 -2.32 4.99
N CYS A 125 20.02 -1.49 4.66
CA CYS A 125 18.69 -1.55 5.23
C CYS A 125 17.67 -0.91 4.28
N CYS A 126 16.49 -1.50 4.13
CA CYS A 126 15.43 -0.96 3.30
C CYS A 126 14.85 0.40 3.79
N SER A 127 15.29 0.92 4.94
CA SER A 127 14.95 2.29 5.37
C SER A 127 15.48 3.35 4.41
N THR A 128 16.64 3.10 3.78
CA THR A 128 17.30 4.01 2.85
C THR A 128 16.53 4.22 1.54
N LEU A 129 15.57 3.35 1.23
CA LEU A 129 14.65 3.53 0.09
C LEU A 129 13.78 4.80 0.19
N TRP A 130 13.64 5.38 1.38
CA TRP A 130 12.96 6.67 1.58
C TRP A 130 13.91 7.86 1.68
N THR A 131 15.22 7.61 1.59
CA THR A 131 16.28 8.63 1.74
C THR A 131 17.29 8.51 0.58
N GLU A 132 18.50 8.07 0.85
CA GLU A 132 19.64 8.04 -0.09
C GLU A 132 19.44 7.06 -1.26
N ASP A 133 18.81 5.90 -1.02
CA ASP A 133 18.59 4.86 -2.03
C ASP A 133 17.21 4.98 -2.72
N ASN A 134 16.58 6.16 -2.66
CA ASN A 134 15.27 6.39 -3.26
C ASN A 134 15.25 6.17 -4.79
N HIS A 135 16.39 6.25 -5.44
CA HIS A 135 16.55 5.96 -6.86
C HIS A 135 16.29 4.49 -7.22
N LEU A 136 16.44 3.56 -6.27
CA LEU A 136 16.20 2.13 -6.47
C LEU A 136 14.72 1.74 -6.40
N VAL A 137 13.85 2.60 -5.86
CA VAL A 137 12.46 2.24 -5.59
C VAL A 137 11.44 3.06 -6.38
N HIS A 138 10.39 2.38 -6.82
CA HIS A 138 9.16 3.02 -7.26
C HIS A 138 8.01 2.67 -6.29
N PHE A 139 7.50 3.67 -5.58
CA PHE A 139 6.30 3.53 -4.75
C PHE A 139 5.07 3.83 -5.59
N CYS A 140 4.11 2.92 -5.62
CA CYS A 140 2.86 3.13 -6.35
C CYS A 140 1.67 2.42 -5.71
N SER A 141 0.52 2.56 -6.34
CA SER A 141 -0.71 1.85 -6.02
C SER A 141 -1.38 1.39 -7.29
N VAL A 142 -2.13 0.28 -7.24
CA VAL A 142 -2.90 -0.21 -8.40
C VAL A 142 -3.97 0.80 -8.84
N LEU A 143 -4.46 1.63 -7.92
CA LEU A 143 -5.23 2.83 -8.21
C LEU A 143 -4.34 4.04 -7.88
N LYS A 144 -3.83 4.71 -8.91
CA LYS A 144 -2.86 5.81 -8.77
C LYS A 144 -3.36 6.94 -7.86
N TYR A 145 -4.63 7.28 -7.98
CA TYR A 145 -5.28 8.35 -7.23
C TYR A 145 -6.07 7.82 -6.04
N PRO A 146 -6.23 8.63 -4.97
CA PRO A 146 -7.00 8.28 -3.79
C PRO A 146 -8.45 7.94 -4.12
N VAL A 147 -8.87 6.74 -3.76
CA VAL A 147 -10.26 6.28 -3.88
C VAL A 147 -10.84 6.05 -2.50
N PHE A 148 -12.08 6.51 -2.30
CA PHE A 148 -12.82 6.34 -1.05
C PHE A 148 -14.15 5.64 -1.29
N VAL A 149 -14.65 4.98 -0.26
CA VAL A 149 -15.99 4.38 -0.20
C VAL A 149 -16.71 4.99 1.00
N THR A 150 -17.74 5.79 0.77
CA THR A 150 -18.45 6.49 1.86
C THR A 150 -17.45 7.11 2.84
N ASP A 151 -16.57 7.96 2.36
CA ASP A 151 -15.54 8.70 3.11
C ASP A 151 -14.49 7.87 3.86
N THR A 152 -14.41 6.55 3.61
CA THR A 152 -13.34 5.70 4.12
C THR A 152 -12.40 5.28 3.00
N ASP A 153 -11.11 5.07 3.33
CA ASP A 153 -10.11 4.61 2.37
C ASP A 153 -10.58 3.31 1.69
N TYR A 154 -10.56 3.26 0.35
CA TYR A 154 -10.90 2.05 -0.39
C TYR A 154 -9.92 0.92 -0.06
N CYS A 155 -10.45 -0.20 0.37
CA CYS A 155 -9.67 -1.36 0.77
C CYS A 155 -9.97 -2.63 -0.04
N GLY A 156 -10.48 -2.49 -1.28
CA GLY A 156 -10.74 -3.60 -2.21
C GLY A 156 -12.21 -4.03 -2.32
N GLN A 157 -13.14 -3.29 -1.71
CA GLN A 157 -14.56 -3.45 -1.92
C GLN A 157 -15.20 -2.11 -2.29
N PRO A 158 -16.08 -2.07 -3.31
CA PRO A 158 -16.45 -3.17 -4.21
C PRO A 158 -15.23 -3.71 -5.00
N LYS A 159 -15.30 -4.96 -5.46
CA LYS A 159 -14.17 -5.59 -6.18
C LYS A 159 -13.77 -4.75 -7.41
N LEU A 160 -12.47 -4.54 -7.58
CA LEU A 160 -11.90 -3.68 -8.63
C LEU A 160 -12.40 -4.09 -10.02
N PHE A 161 -12.23 -5.35 -10.40
CA PHE A 161 -12.62 -5.86 -11.73
C PHE A 161 -14.13 -5.87 -11.98
N ASN A 162 -14.96 -5.73 -10.94
CA ASN A 162 -16.43 -5.63 -11.07
C ASN A 162 -16.90 -4.16 -11.15
N THR A 163 -15.98 -3.21 -11.31
CA THR A 163 -16.30 -1.78 -11.31
C THR A 163 -15.54 -1.08 -12.44
N SER A 164 -16.25 -0.79 -13.54
CA SER A 164 -15.67 -0.25 -14.77
C SER A 164 -14.80 1.00 -14.56
N LYS A 165 -15.22 1.93 -13.70
CA LYS A 165 -14.42 3.11 -13.35
C LYS A 165 -13.10 2.76 -12.66
N LEU A 166 -13.07 1.76 -11.77
CA LEU A 166 -11.84 1.31 -11.12
C LEU A 166 -10.92 0.57 -12.09
N VAL A 167 -11.49 -0.25 -12.99
CA VAL A 167 -10.73 -0.91 -14.06
C VAL A 167 -10.09 0.13 -14.97
N ARG A 168 -10.82 1.17 -15.35
CA ARG A 168 -10.28 2.26 -16.15
C ARG A 168 -9.10 2.96 -15.46
N LEU A 169 -9.23 3.32 -14.18
CA LEU A 169 -8.14 3.90 -13.40
C LEU A 169 -6.91 2.98 -13.30
N LEU A 170 -7.13 1.66 -13.15
CA LEU A 170 -6.06 0.67 -13.12
C LEU A 170 -5.24 0.69 -14.42
N PHE A 171 -5.92 0.66 -15.56
CA PHE A 171 -5.26 0.59 -16.88
C PHE A 171 -4.62 1.92 -17.28
N GLU A 172 -5.32 3.05 -17.10
CA GLU A 172 -4.81 4.39 -17.44
C GLU A 172 -3.70 4.85 -16.49
N GLY A 173 -3.66 4.34 -15.26
CA GLY A 173 -2.65 4.66 -14.25
C GLY A 173 -1.58 3.57 -14.15
N PHE A 174 -1.82 2.56 -13.34
CA PHE A 174 -0.83 1.55 -12.97
C PHE A 174 -0.29 0.76 -14.17
N VAL A 175 -1.17 0.18 -14.99
CA VAL A 175 -0.73 -0.64 -16.14
C VAL A 175 0.02 0.21 -17.16
N HIS A 176 -0.40 1.45 -17.36
CA HIS A 176 0.32 2.38 -18.24
C HIS A 176 1.73 2.68 -17.71
N ASP A 177 1.86 2.99 -16.42
CA ASP A 177 3.16 3.30 -15.80
C ASP A 177 4.12 2.10 -15.84
N MET A 178 3.60 0.87 -15.60
CA MET A 178 4.41 -0.35 -15.64
C MET A 178 5.14 -0.57 -16.99
N LYS A 179 4.60 -0.07 -18.09
CA LYS A 179 5.24 -0.17 -19.43
C LYS A 179 6.53 0.65 -19.54
N THR A 180 6.75 1.62 -18.66
CA THR A 180 7.89 2.54 -18.71
C THR A 180 8.95 2.23 -17.66
N ILE A 181 8.63 1.38 -16.68
CA ILE A 181 9.56 1.01 -15.60
C ILE A 181 10.42 -0.17 -16.06
N ASN A 182 11.67 -0.20 -15.58
CA ASN A 182 12.60 -1.29 -15.78
C ASN A 182 11.91 -2.66 -15.68
N PRO A 183 11.88 -3.47 -16.75
CA PRO A 183 11.18 -4.76 -16.79
C PRO A 183 11.78 -5.79 -15.82
N GLU A 184 13.06 -5.61 -15.42
CA GLU A 184 13.75 -6.47 -14.47
C GLU A 184 13.42 -6.14 -13.00
N ALA A 185 12.71 -5.05 -12.75
CA ALA A 185 12.32 -4.66 -11.41
C ALA A 185 11.44 -5.71 -10.72
N VAL A 186 11.63 -5.90 -9.42
CA VAL A 186 10.83 -6.83 -8.63
C VAL A 186 9.62 -6.11 -8.03
N ILE A 187 8.42 -6.64 -8.28
CA ILE A 187 7.20 -6.09 -7.68
C ILE A 187 6.93 -6.74 -6.32
N VAL A 188 6.71 -5.89 -5.31
CA VAL A 188 6.32 -6.29 -3.95
C VAL A 188 4.91 -5.77 -3.64
N PRO A 189 3.89 -6.62 -3.71
CA PRO A 189 2.53 -6.24 -3.33
C PRO A 189 2.40 -6.09 -1.81
N LEU A 190 1.65 -5.11 -1.35
CA LEU A 190 1.33 -4.94 0.06
C LEU A 190 -0.05 -5.50 0.38
N GLY A 191 -0.09 -6.78 0.77
CA GLY A 191 -1.29 -7.50 1.16
C GLY A 191 -1.95 -8.29 0.03
N GLU A 192 -2.77 -9.27 0.43
CA GLU A 192 -3.36 -10.29 -0.43
C GLU A 192 -4.22 -9.70 -1.56
N ARG A 193 -4.98 -8.63 -1.29
CA ARG A 193 -5.84 -8.01 -2.32
C ARG A 193 -5.06 -7.40 -3.48
N VAL A 194 -3.90 -6.82 -3.20
CA VAL A 194 -2.99 -6.32 -4.24
C VAL A 194 -2.39 -7.50 -4.99
N ALA A 195 -1.98 -8.56 -4.29
CA ALA A 195 -1.46 -9.78 -4.91
C ALA A 195 -2.49 -10.45 -5.87
N ASP A 196 -3.77 -10.49 -5.49
CA ASP A 196 -4.83 -11.03 -6.36
C ASP A 196 -4.99 -10.20 -7.65
N ILE A 197 -4.95 -8.87 -7.53
CA ILE A 197 -5.01 -7.98 -8.71
C ILE A 197 -3.79 -8.20 -9.60
N LEU A 198 -2.58 -8.24 -9.03
CA LEU A 198 -1.35 -8.48 -9.79
C LEU A 198 -1.32 -9.88 -10.41
N THR A 199 -1.88 -10.89 -9.74
CA THR A 199 -2.05 -12.24 -10.30
C THR A 199 -2.87 -12.19 -11.60
N THR A 200 -4.01 -11.51 -11.55
CA THR A 200 -4.88 -11.33 -12.71
C THR A 200 -4.17 -10.58 -13.84
N LEU A 201 -3.48 -9.48 -13.53
CA LEU A 201 -2.74 -8.71 -14.53
C LEU A 201 -1.61 -9.49 -15.16
N HIS A 202 -0.85 -10.25 -14.37
CA HIS A 202 0.26 -11.08 -14.85
C HIS A 202 -0.23 -12.23 -15.72
N GLN A 203 -1.27 -12.97 -15.30
CA GLN A 203 -1.84 -14.07 -16.06
C GLN A 203 -2.44 -13.63 -17.40
N ASN A 204 -2.93 -12.39 -17.49
CA ASN A 204 -3.45 -11.80 -18.72
C ASN A 204 -2.40 -11.04 -19.55
N GLY A 205 -1.13 -11.10 -19.19
CA GLY A 205 -0.03 -10.46 -19.94
C GLY A 205 0.00 -8.93 -19.89
N HIS A 206 -0.64 -8.31 -18.89
CA HIS A 206 -0.64 -6.86 -18.73
C HIS A 206 0.60 -6.32 -17.99
N ILE A 207 1.28 -7.17 -17.21
CA ILE A 207 2.55 -6.88 -16.53
C ILE A 207 3.50 -8.06 -16.69
N HIS A 208 4.81 -7.78 -16.87
CA HIS A 208 5.85 -8.80 -17.11
C HIS A 208 6.98 -8.75 -16.09
N HIS A 209 6.96 -7.82 -15.16
CA HIS A 209 7.97 -7.65 -14.11
C HIS A 209 8.07 -8.89 -13.20
N LYS A 210 9.20 -9.02 -12.53
CA LYS A 210 9.45 -10.13 -11.59
C LYS A 210 8.48 -10.08 -10.41
N LEU A 211 7.86 -11.21 -10.12
CA LEU A 211 6.90 -11.40 -9.04
C LEU A 211 7.25 -12.66 -8.25
N THR A 212 7.18 -12.58 -6.93
CA THR A 212 7.23 -13.80 -6.11
C THR A 212 5.90 -14.54 -6.23
N THR A 213 5.94 -15.78 -6.71
CA THR A 213 4.75 -16.61 -6.93
C THR A 213 4.84 -17.94 -6.20
N PHE A 214 3.68 -18.50 -5.84
CA PHE A 214 3.52 -19.84 -5.34
C PHE A 214 2.25 -20.45 -5.93
N LYS A 215 2.35 -21.62 -6.59
CA LYS A 215 1.25 -22.27 -7.30
C LYS A 215 0.50 -21.32 -8.24
N ASN A 216 1.25 -20.60 -9.08
CA ASN A 216 0.76 -19.63 -10.07
C ASN A 216 -0.03 -18.44 -9.49
N LYS A 217 0.11 -18.16 -8.20
CA LYS A 217 -0.45 -16.96 -7.57
C LYS A 217 0.68 -16.07 -7.05
N VAL A 218 0.51 -14.79 -7.20
CA VAL A 218 1.41 -13.80 -6.62
C VAL A 218 1.27 -13.85 -5.10
N ILE A 219 2.40 -13.89 -4.40
CA ILE A 219 2.46 -13.91 -2.94
C ILE A 219 2.81 -12.53 -2.43
N ALA A 220 2.10 -12.08 -1.40
CA ALA A 220 2.31 -10.80 -0.74
C ALA A 220 2.70 -10.98 0.73
N PRO A 221 3.61 -10.14 1.26
CA PRO A 221 3.67 -9.93 2.70
C PRO A 221 2.34 -9.35 3.22
N PRO A 222 2.06 -9.48 4.52
CA PRO A 222 0.84 -8.91 5.10
C PRO A 222 0.75 -7.41 4.83
N HIS A 223 -0.46 -6.90 4.61
CA HIS A 223 -0.65 -5.44 4.52
C HIS A 223 -0.16 -4.76 5.81
N PRO A 224 0.60 -3.64 5.73
CA PRO A 224 1.30 -3.04 6.87
C PRO A 224 0.42 -2.33 7.90
N SER A 225 -0.91 -2.44 7.78
CA SER A 225 -1.85 -1.86 8.76
C SER A 225 -1.78 -2.54 10.14
N GLY A 226 -2.25 -1.83 11.17
CA GLY A 226 -2.35 -2.37 12.53
C GLY A 226 -3.24 -3.60 12.64
N ALA A 227 -4.24 -3.74 11.77
CA ALA A 227 -5.11 -4.92 11.72
C ALA A 227 -4.34 -6.22 11.41
N ASN A 228 -3.18 -6.14 10.77
CA ASN A 228 -2.33 -7.27 10.42
C ASN A 228 -1.11 -7.44 11.34
N ALA A 229 -1.06 -6.75 12.48
CA ALA A 229 0.09 -6.78 13.39
C ALA A 229 0.53 -8.20 13.78
N GLU A 230 -0.42 -9.12 14.00
CA GLU A 230 -0.15 -10.52 14.32
C GLU A 230 0.50 -11.27 13.14
N SER A 231 0.02 -11.06 11.91
CA SER A 231 0.61 -11.67 10.71
C SER A 231 2.01 -11.12 10.45
N ILE A 232 2.22 -9.83 10.67
CA ILE A 232 3.53 -9.18 10.54
C ILE A 232 4.49 -9.74 11.60
N ALA A 233 4.07 -9.82 12.86
CA ALA A 233 4.88 -10.38 13.92
C ALA A 233 5.28 -11.83 13.62
N LEU A 234 4.36 -12.64 13.08
CA LEU A 234 4.64 -14.02 12.70
C LEU A 234 5.62 -14.13 11.53
N LEU A 235 5.52 -13.24 10.53
CA LEU A 235 6.46 -13.16 9.40
C LEU A 235 7.88 -12.80 9.88
N LEU A 236 7.99 -11.90 10.83
CA LEU A 236 9.28 -11.38 11.32
C LEU A 236 10.03 -12.31 12.26
N ARG A 237 9.38 -13.37 12.77
CA ARG A 237 10.07 -14.35 13.68
C ARG A 237 11.20 -15.05 12.94
N GLU A 238 12.33 -15.25 13.63
CA GLU A 238 13.41 -16.11 13.14
C GLU A 238 12.97 -17.57 13.23
N ASP A 239 12.51 -18.01 14.40
CA ASP A 239 11.95 -19.32 14.64
C ASP A 239 10.48 -19.36 14.28
N TYR A 240 10.14 -20.10 13.24
CA TYR A 240 8.73 -20.27 12.88
C TYR A 240 8.09 -21.35 13.76
N PRO A 241 7.10 -20.99 14.60
CA PRO A 241 6.54 -21.92 15.56
C PRO A 241 5.74 -23.03 14.86
N THR A 242 5.65 -24.21 15.47
CA THR A 242 4.67 -25.21 15.03
C THR A 242 3.25 -24.63 15.14
N LEU A 243 2.32 -25.18 14.34
CA LEU A 243 0.92 -24.73 14.39
C LEU A 243 0.33 -24.81 15.82
N ILE A 244 0.64 -25.90 16.52
CA ILE A 244 0.15 -26.13 17.89
C ILE A 244 0.70 -25.07 18.85
N ASN A 245 2.00 -24.82 18.81
CA ASN A 245 2.65 -23.82 19.68
C ASN A 245 2.10 -22.42 19.40
N TYR A 246 1.96 -22.05 18.13
CA TYR A 246 1.37 -20.78 17.76
C TYR A 246 -0.07 -20.62 18.25
N GLN A 247 -0.91 -21.65 18.05
CA GLN A 247 -2.30 -21.63 18.51
C GLN A 247 -2.40 -21.51 20.03
N ASN A 248 -1.54 -22.22 20.77
CA ASN A 248 -1.53 -22.17 22.23
C ASN A 248 -1.05 -20.80 22.75
N GLU A 249 0.01 -20.26 22.16
CA GLU A 249 0.52 -18.92 22.50
C GLU A 249 -0.56 -17.86 22.27
N MET A 250 -1.18 -17.87 21.10
CA MET A 250 -2.22 -16.90 20.75
C MET A 250 -3.47 -17.05 21.62
N TYR A 251 -3.84 -18.28 21.97
CA TYR A 251 -4.98 -18.53 22.86
C TYR A 251 -4.70 -18.03 24.29
N LYS A 252 -3.48 -18.23 24.78
CA LYS A 252 -3.05 -17.68 26.09
C LYS A 252 -3.14 -16.15 26.11
N GLN A 253 -2.64 -15.48 25.07
CA GLN A 253 -2.76 -14.02 24.92
C GLN A 253 -4.22 -13.55 24.85
N TYR A 254 -5.06 -14.30 24.13
CA TYR A 254 -6.50 -14.03 24.07
C TYR A 254 -7.16 -14.10 25.44
N LEU A 255 -6.87 -15.13 26.24
CA LEU A 255 -7.42 -15.27 27.59
C LEU A 255 -6.97 -14.13 28.52
N LEU A 256 -5.71 -13.71 28.44
CA LEU A 256 -5.21 -12.56 29.19
C LEU A 256 -5.95 -11.27 28.83
N LYS A 257 -6.21 -11.05 27.54
CA LYS A 257 -7.02 -9.93 27.06
C LYS A 257 -8.47 -10.01 27.52
N GLN A 258 -9.06 -11.20 27.53
CA GLN A 258 -10.44 -11.43 27.98
C GLN A 258 -10.61 -11.24 29.49
N SER A 259 -9.64 -11.61 30.30
CA SER A 259 -9.65 -11.32 31.74
C SER A 259 -9.71 -9.81 32.01
N TRP A 260 -9.10 -9.01 31.13
CA TRP A 260 -9.16 -7.55 31.16
C TRP A 260 -10.50 -7.00 30.62
N LEU A 261 -11.10 -7.63 29.59
CA LEU A 261 -12.38 -7.25 28.94
C LEU A 261 -13.62 -7.74 29.69
N LYS A 262 -13.52 -8.81 30.50
CA LYS A 262 -14.63 -9.26 31.38
C LYS A 262 -15.10 -8.17 32.37
N LYS A 263 -14.24 -7.19 32.66
CA LYS A 263 -14.61 -5.94 33.31
C LYS A 263 -15.53 -5.02 32.46
N LYS A 264 -15.77 -5.38 31.15
CA LYS A 264 -16.55 -4.59 30.17
C LYS A 264 -17.61 -5.41 29.39
N ASN A 265 -18.22 -6.44 29.98
CA ASN A 265 -19.34 -7.21 29.38
C ASN A 265 -19.13 -7.90 28.02
N GLY A 266 -17.94 -8.36 27.69
CA GLY A 266 -17.67 -9.09 26.43
C GLY A 266 -17.81 -10.61 26.59
N LYS A 267 -18.51 -11.29 25.65
CA LYS A 267 -18.56 -12.77 25.58
C LYS A 267 -17.26 -13.31 24.96
N ALA A 268 -16.63 -14.30 25.61
CA ALA A 268 -15.47 -14.97 25.07
C ALA A 268 -15.84 -15.83 23.83
N GLN A 269 -15.03 -15.80 22.78
CA GLN A 269 -15.21 -16.70 21.64
C GLN A 269 -14.86 -18.16 22.04
N PRO A 270 -15.55 -19.16 21.47
CA PRO A 270 -15.23 -20.57 21.70
C PRO A 270 -13.77 -20.87 21.30
N LYS A 271 -13.08 -21.69 22.11
CA LYS A 271 -11.65 -22.05 21.89
C LYS A 271 -11.39 -22.60 20.49
N GLU A 272 -12.27 -23.47 20.00
CA GLU A 272 -12.12 -24.11 18.69
C GLU A 272 -12.24 -23.11 17.52
N HIS A 273 -13.19 -22.19 17.58
CA HIS A 273 -13.33 -21.12 16.58
C HIS A 273 -12.07 -20.24 16.52
N TYR A 274 -11.56 -19.86 17.69
CA TYR A 274 -10.32 -19.08 17.78
C TYR A 274 -9.13 -19.82 17.19
N LYS A 275 -8.95 -21.11 17.52
CA LYS A 275 -7.89 -21.95 16.96
C LYS A 275 -7.99 -22.07 15.43
N LYS A 276 -9.19 -22.27 14.87
CA LYS A 276 -9.42 -22.37 13.43
C LYS A 276 -8.99 -21.10 12.69
N MET A 277 -9.35 -19.93 13.19
CA MET A 277 -8.93 -18.65 12.61
C MET A 277 -7.41 -18.50 12.62
N ARG A 278 -6.73 -18.91 13.70
CA ARG A 278 -5.28 -18.82 13.82
C ARG A 278 -4.55 -19.83 12.94
N ALA A 279 -5.15 -21.01 12.71
CA ALA A 279 -4.61 -21.99 11.75
C ALA A 279 -4.55 -21.39 10.32
N ALA A 280 -5.62 -20.77 9.85
CA ALA A 280 -5.62 -20.13 8.54
C ALA A 280 -4.49 -19.07 8.40
N ARG A 281 -4.33 -18.20 9.40
CA ARG A 281 -3.26 -17.20 9.42
C ARG A 281 -1.86 -17.84 9.44
N TRP A 282 -1.65 -18.87 10.24
CA TRP A 282 -0.39 -19.60 10.30
C TRP A 282 -0.02 -20.21 8.94
N HIS A 283 -0.96 -20.88 8.28
CA HIS A 283 -0.76 -21.46 6.95
C HIS A 283 -0.44 -20.39 5.90
N THR A 284 -1.16 -19.26 5.91
CA THR A 284 -0.87 -18.14 4.99
C THR A 284 0.57 -17.65 5.19
N MET A 285 1.01 -17.40 6.42
CA MET A 285 2.36 -16.92 6.68
C MET A 285 3.42 -17.96 6.38
N LEU A 286 3.16 -19.26 6.60
CA LEU A 286 4.05 -20.33 6.18
C LEU A 286 4.26 -20.34 4.65
N HIS A 287 3.20 -20.11 3.87
CA HIS A 287 3.31 -20.00 2.41
C HIS A 287 4.14 -18.77 2.00
N VAL A 288 3.92 -17.63 2.63
CA VAL A 288 4.76 -16.43 2.39
C VAL A 288 6.22 -16.76 2.68
N ARG A 289 6.54 -17.31 3.86
CA ARG A 289 7.93 -17.65 4.22
C ARG A 289 8.57 -18.61 3.22
N LYS A 290 7.87 -19.69 2.83
CA LYS A 290 8.36 -20.65 1.83
C LYS A 290 8.62 -20.00 0.48
N ALA A 291 7.75 -19.09 0.02
CA ALA A 291 7.92 -18.39 -1.24
C ALA A 291 9.14 -17.45 -1.25
N TYR A 292 9.59 -17.00 -0.08
CA TYR A 292 10.77 -16.15 0.11
C TYR A 292 11.97 -16.89 0.69
N ASN A 293 11.92 -18.23 0.77
CA ASN A 293 13.02 -19.08 1.29
C ASN A 293 13.45 -18.72 2.73
N LEU A 294 12.47 -18.46 3.61
CA LEU A 294 12.68 -18.14 5.03
C LEU A 294 12.44 -19.34 5.94
#